data_6c6b3191d5be62f18b6b1084fa84079c
#
_entry.id   6c6b3191d5be62f18b6b1084fa84079c
#
_cell.length_a   1.000
_cell.length_b   1.000
_cell.length_c   1.000
_cell.angle_alpha   90.00
_cell.angle_beta   90.00
_cell.angle_gamma   90.00
#
_symmetry.space_group_name_H-M   'P 1'
#
loop_
_entity.id
_entity.type
_entity.pdbx_description
1 polymer ?
#
loop_
_entity_poly.entity_id
_entity_poly.type
_entity_poly.pdbx_seq_one_letter_code
_entity_poly.pdbx_strand_id
1 'polypeptide(L)'
;ATMVGALALTAGCALPNPFAHKVEAVTYESVAQSELSPEEKVDTLVANMSDADKVGQLLMIGIHGKTLNDDAKFMLNEYRVGGIILFDRNMESKEQVKTLITDINKVSKNAGLTPLFIGIDQEGGAVARMDDQLIKVPPAEELGQGTASDAANLAKQVGTELKDLGFNINFAPDAD
;
A
#
# COMPACT_ATOMS: atom_id res chain seq x y z
N ALA A 1 21.98 -48.18 43.94
CA ALA A 1 21.70 -48.47 42.52
C ALA A 1 20.40 -47.79 42.13
N THR A 2 20.53 -46.67 41.47
CA THR A 2 19.41 -45.84 41.00
C THR A 2 19.33 -46.03 39.46
N MET A 3 18.25 -46.66 39.02
CA MET A 3 17.95 -46.76 37.57
C MET A 3 17.34 -45.43 37.10
N VAL A 4 17.99 -44.79 36.15
CA VAL A 4 17.44 -43.67 35.37
C VAL A 4 16.78 -44.26 34.16
N GLY A 5 15.45 -44.19 34.10
CA GLY A 5 14.67 -44.55 32.91
C GLY A 5 14.74 -43.48 31.85
N ALA A 6 15.29 -43.82 30.71
CA ALA A 6 15.25 -42.93 29.51
C ALA A 6 13.87 -43.03 28.85
N LEU A 7 13.15 -41.91 28.81
CA LEU A 7 11.90 -41.75 28.07
C LEU A 7 12.24 -41.47 26.60
N ALA A 8 12.06 -42.44 25.73
CA ALA A 8 12.23 -42.27 24.28
C ALA A 8 10.98 -41.57 23.74
N LEU A 9 11.11 -40.28 23.34
CA LEU A 9 10.12 -39.57 22.52
C LEU A 9 10.17 -40.16 21.10
N THR A 10 9.18 -40.96 20.75
CA THR A 10 8.96 -41.38 19.35
C THR A 10 8.39 -40.17 18.59
N ALA A 11 9.23 -39.52 17.81
CA ALA A 11 8.77 -38.56 16.78
C ALA A 11 7.97 -39.39 15.74
N GLY A 12 6.64 -39.24 15.81
CA GLY A 12 5.76 -39.82 14.79
C GLY A 12 6.01 -39.09 13.45
N CYS A 13 6.69 -39.77 12.52
CA CYS A 13 6.69 -39.31 11.12
C CYS A 13 5.26 -39.44 10.59
N ALA A 14 4.54 -38.34 10.51
CA ALA A 14 3.31 -38.29 9.75
C ALA A 14 3.66 -38.50 8.27
N LEU A 15 3.21 -39.60 7.69
CA LEU A 15 3.33 -39.86 6.25
C LEU A 15 2.60 -38.74 5.49
N PRO A 16 3.20 -38.19 4.43
CA PRO A 16 2.53 -37.15 3.64
C PRO A 16 1.24 -37.76 3.06
N ASN A 17 0.12 -37.10 3.28
CA ASN A 17 -1.17 -37.48 2.72
C ASN A 17 -1.10 -37.32 1.18
N PRO A 18 -1.15 -38.42 0.39
CA PRO A 18 -1.05 -38.35 -1.07
C PRO A 18 -2.27 -37.68 -1.73
N PHE A 19 -3.33 -37.40 -0.96
CA PHE A 19 -4.54 -36.71 -1.40
C PHE A 19 -4.65 -35.28 -0.88
N ALA A 20 -3.61 -34.76 -0.22
CA ALA A 20 -3.55 -33.34 0.11
C ALA A 20 -3.31 -32.53 -1.17
N HIS A 21 -4.39 -32.21 -1.89
CA HIS A 21 -4.32 -31.16 -2.88
C HIS A 21 -3.93 -29.87 -2.12
N LYS A 22 -2.71 -29.37 -2.36
CA LYS A 22 -2.36 -28.00 -2.03
C LYS A 22 -3.28 -27.13 -2.88
N VAL A 23 -4.36 -26.64 -2.30
CA VAL A 23 -5.10 -25.54 -2.89
C VAL A 23 -4.12 -24.37 -2.82
N GLU A 24 -3.55 -23.97 -3.96
CA GLU A 24 -2.73 -22.78 -4.01
C GLU A 24 -3.59 -21.59 -3.56
N ALA A 25 -3.11 -20.86 -2.57
CA ALA A 25 -3.82 -19.71 -2.08
C ALA A 25 -3.99 -18.70 -3.25
N VAL A 26 -5.22 -18.24 -3.46
CA VAL A 26 -5.49 -17.20 -4.45
C VAL A 26 -4.82 -15.92 -3.99
N THR A 27 -3.80 -15.48 -4.73
CA THR A 27 -3.06 -14.24 -4.46
C THR A 27 -3.40 -13.20 -5.51
N TYR A 28 -3.18 -11.92 -5.18
CA TYR A 28 -3.33 -10.85 -6.16
C TYR A 28 -2.50 -11.15 -7.43
N GLU A 29 -1.26 -11.59 -7.29
CA GLU A 29 -0.37 -11.81 -8.42
C GLU A 29 -0.86 -12.96 -9.33
N SER A 30 -1.39 -14.05 -8.77
CA SER A 30 -1.94 -15.15 -9.56
C SER A 30 -3.18 -14.73 -10.35
N VAL A 31 -4.05 -13.91 -9.75
CA VAL A 31 -5.25 -13.40 -10.42
C VAL A 31 -4.89 -12.33 -11.46
N ALA A 32 -3.97 -11.42 -11.14
CA ALA A 32 -3.54 -10.36 -12.04
C ALA A 32 -2.95 -10.91 -13.35
N GLN A 33 -2.22 -12.04 -13.30
CA GLN A 33 -1.62 -12.72 -14.44
C GLN A 33 -2.58 -13.67 -15.19
N SER A 34 -3.77 -13.90 -14.67
CA SER A 34 -4.77 -14.76 -15.33
C SER A 34 -5.38 -14.09 -16.57
N GLU A 35 -5.96 -14.91 -17.45
CA GLU A 35 -6.68 -14.44 -18.66
C GLU A 35 -8.09 -13.91 -18.37
N LEU A 36 -8.49 -13.79 -17.09
CA LEU A 36 -9.78 -13.25 -16.69
C LEU A 36 -9.92 -11.78 -17.10
N SER A 37 -11.15 -11.36 -17.39
CA SER A 37 -11.49 -9.95 -17.59
C SER A 37 -11.24 -9.13 -16.31
N PRO A 38 -11.11 -7.80 -16.39
CA PRO A 38 -10.94 -6.97 -15.20
C PRO A 38 -12.01 -7.18 -14.12
N GLU A 39 -13.27 -7.34 -14.51
CA GLU A 39 -14.39 -7.60 -13.59
C GLU A 39 -14.27 -8.96 -12.92
N GLU A 40 -14.00 -10.02 -13.68
CA GLU A 40 -13.79 -11.37 -13.14
C GLU A 40 -12.59 -11.44 -12.20
N LYS A 41 -11.53 -10.67 -12.45
CA LYS A 41 -10.38 -10.54 -11.55
C LYS A 41 -10.79 -9.94 -10.21
N VAL A 42 -11.57 -8.86 -10.23
CA VAL A 42 -12.07 -8.22 -9.01
C VAL A 42 -12.97 -9.18 -8.24
N ASP A 43 -13.94 -9.81 -8.90
CA ASP A 43 -14.86 -10.77 -8.29
C ASP A 43 -14.09 -11.93 -7.65
N THR A 44 -13.10 -12.47 -8.36
CA THR A 44 -12.26 -13.55 -7.86
C THR A 44 -11.47 -13.12 -6.61
N LEU A 45 -10.88 -11.94 -6.60
CA LEU A 45 -10.14 -11.42 -5.44
C LEU A 45 -11.08 -11.23 -4.25
N VAL A 46 -12.21 -10.54 -4.44
CA VAL A 46 -13.17 -10.25 -3.38
C VAL A 46 -13.80 -11.52 -2.81
N ALA A 47 -14.12 -12.51 -3.67
CA ALA A 47 -14.67 -13.79 -3.23
C ALA A 47 -13.69 -14.60 -2.35
N ASN A 48 -12.39 -14.40 -2.52
CA ASN A 48 -11.33 -15.08 -1.75
C ASN A 48 -10.84 -14.27 -0.53
N MET A 49 -11.32 -13.06 -0.32
CA MET A 49 -11.03 -12.25 0.87
C MET A 49 -11.92 -12.69 2.04
N SER A 50 -11.31 -12.80 3.23
CA SER A 50 -12.08 -12.86 4.48
C SER A 50 -12.82 -11.53 4.73
N ASP A 51 -13.80 -11.53 5.63
CA ASP A 51 -14.47 -10.27 6.00
C ASP A 51 -13.49 -9.28 6.66
N ALA A 52 -12.51 -9.78 7.42
CA ALA A 52 -11.45 -8.95 7.99
C ALA A 52 -10.58 -8.31 6.90
N ASP A 53 -10.21 -9.06 5.85
CA ASP A 53 -9.47 -8.51 4.70
C ASP A 53 -10.28 -7.45 3.98
N LYS A 54 -11.58 -7.69 3.74
CA LYS A 54 -12.47 -6.72 3.10
C LYS A 54 -12.55 -5.42 3.89
N VAL A 55 -12.67 -5.50 5.22
CA VAL A 55 -12.66 -4.32 6.10
C VAL A 55 -11.29 -3.61 6.02
N GLY A 56 -10.20 -4.35 6.09
CA GLY A 56 -8.85 -3.79 5.94
C GLY A 56 -8.68 -3.03 4.63
N GLN A 57 -9.16 -3.57 3.51
CA GLN A 57 -9.07 -2.94 2.19
C GLN A 57 -9.87 -1.62 2.08
N LEU A 58 -10.85 -1.38 2.95
CA LEU A 58 -11.59 -0.11 3.01
C LEU A 58 -10.87 0.97 3.83
N LEU A 59 -9.76 0.63 4.49
CA LEU A 59 -9.03 1.55 5.36
C LEU A 59 -7.79 2.11 4.67
N MET A 60 -7.62 3.42 4.78
CA MET A 60 -6.36 4.11 4.51
C MET A 60 -5.84 4.69 5.82
N ILE A 61 -4.59 4.45 6.14
CA ILE A 61 -3.97 4.85 7.41
C ILE A 61 -2.78 5.76 7.21
N GLY A 62 -2.54 6.64 8.19
CA GLY A 62 -1.27 7.34 8.31
C GLY A 62 -0.28 6.50 9.14
N ILE A 63 1.00 6.65 8.86
CA ILE A 63 2.09 6.00 9.60
C ILE A 63 2.96 7.02 10.31
N HIS A 64 3.84 6.56 11.19
CA HIS A 64 4.83 7.37 11.88
C HIS A 64 6.23 7.16 11.33
N GLY A 65 7.01 8.24 11.32
CA GLY A 65 8.43 8.20 10.94
C GLY A 65 8.68 8.24 9.43
N LYS A 66 9.96 8.37 9.09
CA LYS A 66 10.48 8.53 7.72
C LYS A 66 10.95 7.21 7.11
N THR A 67 10.88 6.13 7.88
CA THR A 67 11.21 4.75 7.46
C THR A 67 10.08 3.82 7.87
N LEU A 68 9.96 2.69 7.19
CA LEU A 68 8.95 1.69 7.49
C LEU A 68 9.27 0.99 8.81
N ASN A 69 8.55 1.34 9.87
CA ASN A 69 8.69 0.78 11.20
C ASN A 69 7.86 -0.50 11.40
N ASP A 70 8.02 -1.15 12.55
CA ASP A 70 7.36 -2.42 12.82
C ASP A 70 5.85 -2.27 13.02
N ASP A 71 5.36 -1.13 13.55
CA ASP A 71 3.93 -0.86 13.66
C ASP A 71 3.26 -0.77 12.29
N ALA A 72 3.90 -0.07 11.34
CA ALA A 72 3.39 0.01 9.97
C ALA A 72 3.41 -1.35 9.27
N LYS A 73 4.46 -2.17 9.47
CA LYS A 73 4.51 -3.55 8.97
C LYS A 73 3.42 -4.41 9.58
N PHE A 74 3.15 -4.26 10.87
CA PHE A 74 2.08 -4.96 11.57
C PHE A 74 0.71 -4.61 10.96
N MET A 75 0.43 -3.32 10.75
CA MET A 75 -0.81 -2.87 10.13
C MET A 75 -1.00 -3.45 8.70
N LEU A 76 0.06 -3.50 7.92
CA LEU A 76 0.04 -4.09 6.58
C LEU A 76 -0.21 -5.60 6.63
N ASN A 77 0.48 -6.34 7.50
CA ASN A 77 0.43 -7.79 7.52
C ASN A 77 -0.85 -8.33 8.19
N GLU A 78 -1.26 -7.74 9.33
CA GLU A 78 -2.34 -8.26 10.15
C GLU A 78 -3.71 -7.67 9.77
N TYR A 79 -3.76 -6.35 9.55
CA TYR A 79 -5.01 -5.68 9.18
C TYR A 79 -5.22 -5.53 7.68
N ARG A 80 -4.18 -5.80 6.87
CA ARG A 80 -4.24 -5.85 5.41
C ARG A 80 -4.89 -4.60 4.82
N VAL A 81 -4.51 -3.42 5.35
CA VAL A 81 -5.10 -2.13 4.96
C VAL A 81 -4.97 -1.86 3.46
N GLY A 82 -5.96 -1.17 2.89
CA GLY A 82 -6.03 -0.87 1.46
C GLY A 82 -5.15 0.29 1.02
N GLY A 83 -4.71 1.14 1.96
CA GLY A 83 -3.85 2.27 1.61
C GLY A 83 -3.09 2.88 2.77
N ILE A 84 -2.09 3.67 2.40
CA ILE A 84 -1.29 4.49 3.31
C ILE A 84 -1.29 5.91 2.77
N ILE A 85 -1.52 6.89 3.64
CA ILE A 85 -1.35 8.31 3.34
C ILE A 85 -0.11 8.83 4.07
N LEU A 86 0.76 9.58 3.36
CA LEU A 86 1.97 10.18 3.89
C LEU A 86 1.78 11.67 4.10
N PHE A 87 2.33 12.17 5.20
CA PHE A 87 2.31 13.56 5.62
C PHE A 87 3.74 14.09 5.82
N ASP A 88 3.92 15.38 6.11
CA ASP A 88 5.24 16.00 6.32
C ASP A 88 6.12 15.24 7.33
N ARG A 89 5.52 14.68 8.38
CA ARG A 89 6.24 13.86 9.37
C ARG A 89 6.91 12.61 8.78
N ASN A 90 6.50 12.21 7.58
CA ASN A 90 7.04 11.04 6.86
C ASN A 90 8.06 11.43 5.78
N MET A 91 8.26 12.73 5.54
CA MET A 91 9.00 13.24 4.39
C MET A 91 10.23 14.03 4.83
N GLU A 92 11.32 13.87 4.08
CA GLU A 92 12.58 14.61 4.28
C GLU A 92 13.23 14.98 2.95
N SER A 93 13.26 14.05 2.00
CA SER A 93 13.75 14.27 0.65
C SER A 93 13.00 13.37 -0.34
N LYS A 94 13.05 13.71 -1.62
CA LYS A 94 12.46 12.89 -2.69
C LYS A 94 12.98 11.46 -2.67
N GLU A 95 14.27 11.28 -2.46
CA GLU A 95 14.92 9.99 -2.40
C GLU A 95 14.47 9.17 -1.20
N GLN A 96 14.32 9.81 -0.03
CA GLN A 96 13.85 9.16 1.18
C GLN A 96 12.38 8.74 1.02
N VAL A 97 11.51 9.60 0.49
CA VAL A 97 10.09 9.29 0.23
C VAL A 97 9.96 8.12 -0.74
N LYS A 98 10.72 8.13 -1.84
CA LYS A 98 10.73 7.04 -2.81
C LYS A 98 11.18 5.71 -2.20
N THR A 99 12.17 5.76 -1.31
CA THR A 99 12.64 4.57 -0.58
C THR A 99 11.55 4.06 0.36
N LEU A 100 10.92 4.94 1.15
CA LEU A 100 9.83 4.57 2.06
C LEU A 100 8.67 3.90 1.30
N ILE A 101 8.22 4.49 0.20
CA ILE A 101 7.14 3.93 -0.64
C ILE A 101 7.55 2.57 -1.24
N THR A 102 8.80 2.44 -1.67
CA THR A 102 9.33 1.18 -2.18
C THR A 102 9.29 0.08 -1.12
N ASP A 103 9.70 0.39 0.12
CA ASP A 103 9.68 -0.56 1.23
C ASP A 103 8.25 -0.95 1.62
N ILE A 104 7.32 0.00 1.64
CA ILE A 104 5.88 -0.24 1.87
C ILE A 104 5.35 -1.24 0.82
N ASN A 105 5.57 -0.95 -0.45
CA ASN A 105 5.10 -1.80 -1.55
C ASN A 105 5.73 -3.21 -1.50
N LYS A 106 7.01 -3.32 -1.10
CA LYS A 106 7.68 -4.59 -0.92
C LYS A 106 7.05 -5.45 0.17
N VAL A 107 6.72 -4.85 1.32
CA VAL A 107 6.02 -5.57 2.41
C VAL A 107 4.64 -6.00 1.96
N SER A 108 3.86 -5.12 1.35
CA SER A 108 2.54 -5.42 0.80
C SER A 108 2.57 -6.58 -0.19
N LYS A 109 3.49 -6.54 -1.15
CA LYS A 109 3.66 -7.61 -2.14
C LYS A 109 4.03 -8.93 -1.49
N ASN A 110 4.94 -8.93 -0.53
CA ASN A 110 5.36 -10.15 0.18
C ASN A 110 4.22 -10.75 1.02
N ALA A 111 3.30 -9.94 1.50
CA ALA A 111 2.08 -10.36 2.20
C ALA A 111 0.96 -10.82 1.24
N GLY A 112 1.18 -10.78 -0.07
CA GLY A 112 0.20 -11.17 -1.08
C GLY A 112 -1.01 -10.23 -1.17
N LEU A 113 -0.85 -8.97 -0.75
CA LEU A 113 -1.91 -7.96 -0.81
C LEU A 113 -2.14 -7.47 -2.24
N THR A 114 -3.33 -6.88 -2.45
CA THR A 114 -3.58 -6.02 -3.60
C THR A 114 -2.64 -4.81 -3.57
N PRO A 115 -2.33 -4.19 -4.72
CA PRO A 115 -1.58 -2.95 -4.74
C PRO A 115 -2.23 -1.90 -3.83
N LEU A 116 -1.42 -1.27 -2.98
CA LEU A 116 -1.90 -0.26 -2.04
C LEU A 116 -2.20 1.06 -2.74
N PHE A 117 -3.19 1.77 -2.23
CA PHE A 117 -3.27 3.21 -2.42
C PHE A 117 -2.18 3.89 -1.59
N ILE A 118 -1.31 4.63 -2.25
CA ILE A 118 -0.29 5.47 -1.60
C ILE A 118 -0.67 6.92 -1.85
N GLY A 119 -1.20 7.54 -0.80
CA GLY A 119 -1.83 8.85 -0.85
C GLY A 119 -0.93 9.98 -0.35
N ILE A 120 -1.21 11.16 -0.88
CA ILE A 120 -0.70 12.46 -0.44
C ILE A 120 -1.81 13.49 -0.59
N ASP A 121 -1.77 14.56 0.18
CA ASP A 121 -2.64 15.73 0.08
C ASP A 121 -1.82 16.93 -0.44
N GLN A 122 -1.49 16.94 -1.72
CA GLN A 122 -0.76 17.99 -2.40
C GLN A 122 -1.78 18.95 -3.08
N GLU A 123 -2.50 19.69 -2.25
CA GLU A 123 -3.58 20.59 -2.67
C GLU A 123 -3.04 21.92 -3.22
N GLY A 124 -1.95 22.37 -2.65
CA GLY A 124 -1.38 23.69 -2.88
C GLY A 124 -1.71 24.69 -1.76
N GLY A 125 -1.10 25.86 -1.83
CA GLY A 125 -1.27 26.87 -0.79
C GLY A 125 -0.84 26.38 0.58
N ALA A 126 -1.76 26.39 1.55
CA ALA A 126 -1.46 26.00 2.93
C ALA A 126 -1.30 24.47 3.12
N VAL A 127 -1.84 23.67 2.21
CA VAL A 127 -1.74 22.20 2.24
C VAL A 127 -0.85 21.74 1.09
N ALA A 128 0.44 21.93 1.28
CA ALA A 128 1.48 21.47 0.37
C ALA A 128 2.57 20.74 1.16
N ARG A 129 3.03 19.60 0.65
CA ARG A 129 4.06 18.76 1.25
C ARG A 129 5.38 19.03 0.57
N MET A 130 6.50 18.98 1.32
CA MET A 130 7.85 19.20 0.79
C MET A 130 7.94 20.46 -0.10
N ASP A 131 7.40 21.57 0.35
CA ASP A 131 7.18 22.82 -0.43
C ASP A 131 8.47 23.41 -1.02
N ASP A 132 9.64 23.03 -0.47
CA ASP A 132 10.96 23.41 -0.94
C ASP A 132 11.52 22.47 -2.03
N GLN A 133 10.90 21.30 -2.25
CA GLN A 133 11.42 20.26 -3.14
C GLN A 133 10.45 19.85 -4.26
N LEU A 134 9.15 19.94 -4.01
CA LEU A 134 8.13 19.61 -5.00
C LEU A 134 7.71 20.84 -5.81
N ILE A 135 7.05 20.59 -6.94
CA ILE A 135 6.45 21.64 -7.75
C ILE A 135 5.47 22.43 -6.89
N LYS A 136 5.66 23.75 -6.83
CA LYS A 136 4.76 24.63 -6.10
C LYS A 136 3.40 24.70 -6.76
N VAL A 137 2.38 24.42 -5.97
CA VAL A 137 0.98 24.51 -6.39
C VAL A 137 0.36 25.70 -5.67
N PRO A 138 -0.17 26.70 -6.38
CA PRO A 138 -0.91 27.78 -5.75
C PRO A 138 -2.21 27.25 -5.13
N PRO A 139 -2.85 28.01 -4.22
CA PRO A 139 -4.19 27.65 -3.74
C PRO A 139 -5.17 27.47 -4.91
N ALA A 140 -6.14 26.58 -4.76
CA ALA A 140 -7.13 26.29 -5.81
C ALA A 140 -7.90 27.54 -6.23
N GLU A 141 -8.22 28.45 -5.30
CA GLU A 141 -8.82 29.76 -5.57
C GLU A 141 -7.99 30.61 -6.54
N GLU A 142 -6.68 30.69 -6.35
CA GLU A 142 -5.77 31.42 -7.22
C GLU A 142 -5.67 30.75 -8.60
N LEU A 143 -5.55 29.43 -8.62
CA LEU A 143 -5.51 28.65 -9.86
C LEU A 143 -6.79 28.80 -10.67
N GLY A 144 -7.94 28.91 -10.00
CA GLY A 144 -9.25 29.12 -10.61
C GLY A 144 -9.42 30.49 -11.30
N GLN A 145 -8.58 31.47 -11.00
CA GLN A 145 -8.55 32.76 -11.68
C GLN A 145 -7.84 32.73 -13.06
N GLY A 146 -7.08 31.63 -13.29
CA GLY A 146 -6.38 31.39 -14.55
C GLY A 146 -7.25 30.68 -15.58
N THR A 147 -6.60 30.05 -16.56
CA THR A 147 -7.30 29.25 -17.58
C THR A 147 -7.38 27.78 -17.19
N ALA A 148 -8.40 27.08 -17.69
CA ALA A 148 -8.49 25.61 -17.52
C ALA A 148 -7.27 24.88 -18.09
N SER A 149 -6.65 25.43 -19.15
CA SER A 149 -5.43 24.89 -19.75
C SER A 149 -4.23 25.00 -18.79
N ASP A 150 -4.08 26.13 -18.09
CA ASP A 150 -3.00 26.31 -17.11
C ASP A 150 -3.15 25.36 -15.94
N ALA A 151 -4.38 25.23 -15.41
CA ALA A 151 -4.70 24.28 -14.36
C ALA A 151 -4.41 22.83 -14.79
N ALA A 152 -4.83 22.44 -15.97
CA ALA A 152 -4.58 21.08 -16.49
C ALA A 152 -3.09 20.81 -16.70
N ASN A 153 -2.31 21.77 -17.19
CA ASN A 153 -0.87 21.65 -17.39
C ASN A 153 -0.15 21.52 -16.04
N LEU A 154 -0.50 22.33 -15.03
CA LEU A 154 0.08 22.22 -13.71
C LEU A 154 -0.27 20.89 -13.04
N ALA A 155 -1.54 20.48 -13.08
CA ALA A 155 -1.98 19.20 -12.54
C ALA A 155 -1.23 18.00 -13.18
N LYS A 156 -0.98 18.05 -14.50
CA LYS A 156 -0.19 17.05 -15.20
C LYS A 156 1.27 17.00 -14.70
N GLN A 157 1.89 18.15 -14.49
CA GLN A 157 3.28 18.22 -14.00
C GLN A 157 3.37 17.66 -12.58
N VAL A 158 2.51 18.12 -11.67
CA VAL A 158 2.43 17.65 -10.29
C VAL A 158 2.14 16.15 -10.25
N GLY A 159 1.13 15.68 -10.97
CA GLY A 159 0.79 14.26 -11.02
C GLY A 159 1.93 13.38 -11.56
N THR A 160 2.73 13.89 -12.51
CA THR A 160 3.92 13.18 -13.02
C THR A 160 4.98 13.09 -11.92
N GLU A 161 5.27 14.19 -11.22
CA GLU A 161 6.25 14.22 -10.13
C GLU A 161 5.86 13.30 -8.98
N LEU A 162 4.60 13.34 -8.54
CA LEU A 162 4.09 12.47 -7.49
C LEU A 162 4.16 10.97 -7.89
N LYS A 163 3.81 10.67 -9.13
CA LYS A 163 3.91 9.31 -9.68
C LYS A 163 5.36 8.81 -9.68
N ASP A 164 6.32 9.65 -10.03
CA ASP A 164 7.75 9.30 -10.05
C ASP A 164 8.30 9.03 -8.64
N LEU A 165 7.68 9.59 -7.61
CA LEU A 165 7.95 9.29 -6.20
C LEU A 165 7.29 7.99 -5.72
N GLY A 166 6.28 7.51 -6.46
CA GLY A 166 5.54 6.28 -6.14
C GLY A 166 4.14 6.50 -5.56
N PHE A 167 3.68 7.74 -5.44
CA PHE A 167 2.28 8.02 -5.09
C PHE A 167 1.36 7.61 -6.24
N ASN A 168 0.16 7.14 -5.92
CA ASN A 168 -0.85 6.76 -6.91
C ASN A 168 -2.22 7.38 -6.64
N ILE A 169 -2.36 8.16 -5.57
CA ILE A 169 -3.54 8.97 -5.27
C ILE A 169 -3.11 10.33 -4.70
N ASN A 170 -3.73 11.40 -5.18
CA ASN A 170 -3.60 12.73 -4.62
C ASN A 170 -4.98 13.23 -4.16
N PHE A 171 -5.12 13.58 -2.91
CA PHE A 171 -6.33 14.17 -2.36
C PHE A 171 -6.34 15.69 -2.63
N ALA A 172 -6.54 16.04 -3.88
CA ALA A 172 -6.57 17.40 -4.41
C ALA A 172 -7.35 17.44 -5.75
N PRO A 173 -7.87 18.63 -6.14
CA PRO A 173 -7.86 19.89 -5.39
C PRO A 173 -8.90 19.92 -4.27
N ASP A 174 -8.75 20.84 -3.32
CA ASP A 174 -9.84 21.33 -2.50
C ASP A 174 -10.70 22.24 -3.39
N ALA A 175 -11.99 21.97 -3.47
CA ALA A 175 -12.89 22.57 -4.48
C ALA A 175 -14.10 23.31 -3.88
N ASP A 176 -14.13 23.56 -2.56
CA ASP A 176 -15.17 24.29 -1.85
C ASP A 176 -15.02 25.84 -1.87
#